data_ac4f3e62ed1e26e5ee42f30954d015d6
#
_entry.id   ac4f3e62ed1e26e5ee42f30954d015d6
#
_cell.length_a   1.000
_cell.length_b   1.000
_cell.length_c   1.000
_cell.angle_alpha   90.00
_cell.angle_beta   90.00
_cell.angle_gamma   90.00
#
_symmetry.space_group_name_H-M   'P 1'
#
loop_
_entity.id
_entity.type
_entity.pdbx_description
1 polymer ?
#
loop_
_entity_poly.entity_id
_entity_poly.type
_entity_poly.pdbx_seq_one_letter_code
_entity_poly.pdbx_strand_id
1 'polypeptide(L)'
;MIIIGEKLNGSIPSVAKAIAERDADLIRERAKMQAEAGADFLDVCASVEEEVEVETLKWMIDIVQEVTDTRICVDSPSAKTCAEGIKLCKRPGLVNSVSLEGNKIDTIFPVIADTDWECVALLCDNDGIPDSVEKRMKVFHGIMEKAKEYNIAPSRLHIDPLVVTLSTDQTALTVFAQCCRQIKAEYPDIHITSGLSNISYGLPVRKNINQAFMVLAMNAGMDSAIVDPTNKNMIGMIYAANALLEKDEYCLNYIAKFGARTEEFAVEEEKPQNEMDEKMRAVFKATEAGKNKEIGQCVQEALDAGCDPTAILNDGMIGAMAVVGENFKKEIIFVPQMLAAARAMKAGVEVLKPYLATGEAGS
;
A
#
# COMPACT_ATOMS: atom_id res chain seq x y z
N MET A 1 0.66 -2.30 2.29
CA MET A 1 -0.39 -3.00 1.50
C MET A 1 -0.56 -2.25 0.20
N ILE A 2 -0.37 -2.93 -0.92
CA ILE A 2 -0.66 -2.42 -2.27
C ILE A 2 -2.17 -2.53 -2.50
N ILE A 3 -2.82 -1.45 -2.90
CA ILE A 3 -4.27 -1.39 -3.14
C ILE A 3 -4.55 -1.34 -4.64
N ILE A 4 -5.24 -2.36 -5.15
CA ILE A 4 -5.72 -2.43 -6.52
C ILE A 4 -7.22 -2.12 -6.51
N GLY A 5 -7.61 -0.96 -7.04
CA GLY A 5 -8.98 -0.44 -6.95
C GLY A 5 -9.93 -1.11 -7.94
N GLU A 6 -10.97 -1.78 -7.46
CA GLU A 6 -11.85 -2.69 -8.22
C GLU A 6 -13.09 -2.04 -8.88
N LYS A 7 -13.25 -0.71 -8.81
CA LYS A 7 -14.53 -0.06 -9.21
C LYS A 7 -14.69 0.24 -10.70
N LEU A 8 -13.72 -0.10 -11.53
CA LEU A 8 -13.78 0.07 -12.99
C LEU A 8 -13.95 -1.28 -13.73
N ASN A 9 -14.74 -2.17 -13.14
CA ASN A 9 -15.00 -3.50 -13.68
C ASN A 9 -16.41 -3.58 -14.26
N GLY A 10 -16.53 -3.98 -15.53
CA GLY A 10 -17.79 -4.10 -16.25
C GLY A 10 -18.74 -5.16 -15.70
N SER A 11 -18.30 -6.04 -14.80
CA SER A 11 -19.20 -6.93 -14.04
C SER A 11 -20.07 -6.18 -13.03
N ILE A 12 -19.71 -4.93 -12.67
CA ILE A 12 -20.50 -4.06 -11.78
C ILE A 12 -21.65 -3.44 -12.61
N PRO A 13 -22.93 -3.63 -12.23
CA PRO A 13 -24.07 -3.21 -13.04
C PRO A 13 -24.03 -1.74 -13.51
N SER A 14 -23.60 -0.82 -12.67
CA SER A 14 -23.48 0.60 -13.04
C SER A 14 -22.34 0.87 -14.03
N VAL A 15 -21.24 0.10 -13.96
CA VAL A 15 -20.14 0.18 -14.94
C VAL A 15 -20.55 -0.47 -16.25
N ALA A 16 -21.20 -1.65 -16.21
CA ALA A 16 -21.75 -2.28 -17.39
C ALA A 16 -22.69 -1.33 -18.17
N LYS A 17 -23.57 -0.63 -17.45
CA LYS A 17 -24.45 0.38 -18.03
C LYS A 17 -23.66 1.52 -18.66
N ALA A 18 -22.67 2.07 -17.95
CA ALA A 18 -21.84 3.16 -18.48
C ALA A 18 -21.05 2.73 -19.72
N ILE A 19 -20.54 1.50 -19.76
CA ILE A 19 -19.89 0.94 -20.96
C ILE A 19 -20.86 0.87 -22.14
N ALA A 20 -22.07 0.34 -21.92
CA ALA A 20 -23.09 0.20 -22.96
C ALA A 20 -23.57 1.54 -23.51
N GLU A 21 -23.70 2.56 -22.65
CA GLU A 21 -24.16 3.92 -23.01
C GLU A 21 -23.01 4.86 -23.37
N ARG A 22 -21.74 4.40 -23.29
CA ARG A 22 -20.52 5.23 -23.45
C ARG A 22 -20.51 6.45 -22.52
N ASP A 23 -20.99 6.30 -21.30
CA ASP A 23 -20.96 7.31 -20.24
C ASP A 23 -19.55 7.47 -19.67
N ALA A 24 -18.79 8.38 -20.27
CA ALA A 24 -17.43 8.69 -19.87
C ALA A 24 -17.36 9.36 -18.48
N ASP A 25 -18.39 10.05 -18.04
CA ASP A 25 -18.39 10.82 -16.80
C ASP A 25 -18.39 9.89 -15.58
N LEU A 26 -19.16 8.83 -15.61
CA LEU A 26 -19.13 7.79 -14.56
C LEU A 26 -17.75 7.12 -14.45
N ILE A 27 -17.11 6.82 -15.58
CA ILE A 27 -15.75 6.23 -15.58
C ILE A 27 -14.74 7.20 -14.98
N ARG A 28 -14.78 8.50 -15.37
CA ARG A 28 -13.92 9.56 -14.80
C ARG A 28 -14.11 9.70 -13.29
N GLU A 29 -15.37 9.80 -12.85
CA GLU A 29 -15.70 9.93 -11.43
C GLU A 29 -15.09 8.78 -10.62
N ARG A 30 -15.29 7.55 -11.07
CA ARG A 30 -14.79 6.36 -10.38
C ARG A 30 -13.27 6.27 -10.38
N ALA A 31 -12.61 6.67 -11.48
CA ALA A 31 -11.16 6.71 -11.54
C ALA A 31 -10.60 7.70 -10.53
N LYS A 32 -11.11 8.95 -10.51
CA LYS A 32 -10.70 9.99 -9.56
C LYS A 32 -10.93 9.55 -8.12
N MET A 33 -12.13 9.09 -7.82
CA MET A 33 -12.52 8.69 -6.47
C MET A 33 -11.59 7.60 -5.88
N GLN A 34 -11.22 6.60 -6.69
CA GLN A 34 -10.31 5.55 -6.24
C GLN A 34 -8.86 6.05 -6.11
N ALA A 35 -8.40 6.88 -7.04
CA ALA A 35 -7.08 7.50 -6.99
C ALA A 35 -6.92 8.39 -5.75
N GLU A 36 -7.89 9.26 -5.46
CA GLU A 36 -7.94 10.12 -4.28
C GLU A 36 -8.04 9.32 -2.97
N ALA A 37 -8.68 8.16 -3.01
CA ALA A 37 -8.74 7.24 -1.88
C ALA A 37 -7.41 6.50 -1.61
N GLY A 38 -6.42 6.64 -2.53
CA GLY A 38 -5.07 6.09 -2.36
C GLY A 38 -4.87 4.71 -2.98
N ALA A 39 -5.55 4.39 -4.08
CA ALA A 39 -5.25 3.20 -4.86
C ALA A 39 -3.87 3.32 -5.53
N ASP A 40 -3.06 2.25 -5.46
CA ASP A 40 -1.77 2.15 -6.15
C ASP A 40 -1.96 1.80 -7.64
N PHE A 41 -3.01 1.01 -7.93
CA PHE A 41 -3.46 0.65 -9.26
C PHE A 41 -4.96 0.78 -9.39
N LEU A 42 -5.45 1.07 -10.60
CA LEU A 42 -6.86 1.03 -10.96
C LEU A 42 -7.09 -0.18 -11.87
N ASP A 43 -7.84 -1.16 -11.38
CA ASP A 43 -8.21 -2.36 -12.12
C ASP A 43 -9.28 -2.02 -13.14
N VAL A 44 -8.92 -2.10 -14.43
CA VAL A 44 -9.78 -1.73 -15.56
C VAL A 44 -10.12 -3.00 -16.34
N CYS A 45 -11.36 -3.42 -16.20
CA CYS A 45 -11.92 -4.61 -16.85
C CYS A 45 -13.16 -4.25 -17.65
N ALA A 46 -13.14 -4.50 -18.93
CA ALA A 46 -14.29 -4.21 -19.81
C ALA A 46 -15.47 -5.17 -19.57
N SER A 47 -15.19 -6.46 -19.33
CA SER A 47 -16.21 -7.52 -19.13
C SER A 47 -17.30 -7.52 -20.21
N VAL A 48 -16.90 -7.45 -21.47
CA VAL A 48 -17.77 -7.48 -22.65
C VAL A 48 -17.36 -8.64 -23.57
N GLU A 49 -18.10 -8.84 -24.65
CA GLU A 49 -17.78 -9.86 -25.67
C GLU A 49 -16.40 -9.62 -26.29
N GLU A 50 -15.69 -10.71 -26.63
CA GLU A 50 -14.28 -10.68 -27.07
C GLU A 50 -14.05 -9.76 -28.28
N GLU A 51 -15.01 -9.72 -29.21
CA GLU A 51 -14.93 -8.94 -30.46
C GLU A 51 -14.83 -7.42 -30.21
N VAL A 52 -15.37 -6.92 -29.11
CA VAL A 52 -15.39 -5.49 -28.75
C VAL A 52 -14.60 -5.17 -27.51
N GLU A 53 -13.97 -6.17 -26.87
CA GLU A 53 -13.30 -6.01 -25.59
C GLU A 53 -12.10 -5.05 -25.68
N VAL A 54 -11.23 -5.21 -26.67
CA VAL A 54 -10.05 -4.36 -26.86
C VAL A 54 -10.42 -2.90 -27.10
N GLU A 55 -11.45 -2.65 -27.94
CA GLU A 55 -11.94 -1.29 -28.20
C GLU A 55 -12.54 -0.66 -26.94
N THR A 56 -13.32 -1.43 -26.19
CA THR A 56 -13.95 -0.96 -24.97
C THR A 56 -12.90 -0.69 -23.88
N LEU A 57 -11.93 -1.59 -23.72
CA LEU A 57 -10.82 -1.44 -22.80
C LEU A 57 -10.00 -0.18 -23.14
N LYS A 58 -9.72 0.04 -24.42
CA LYS A 58 -9.05 1.25 -24.89
C LYS A 58 -9.81 2.51 -24.47
N TRP A 59 -11.12 2.54 -24.72
CA TRP A 59 -11.97 3.68 -24.35
C TRP A 59 -11.93 3.94 -22.83
N MET A 60 -11.98 2.90 -21.99
CA MET A 60 -11.89 3.04 -20.54
C MET A 60 -10.50 3.54 -20.10
N ILE A 61 -9.42 2.95 -20.64
CA ILE A 61 -8.05 3.32 -20.33
C ILE A 61 -7.77 4.78 -20.70
N ASP A 62 -8.20 5.22 -21.88
CA ASP A 62 -8.02 6.61 -22.34
C ASP A 62 -8.66 7.58 -21.34
N ILE A 63 -9.92 7.32 -20.91
CA ILE A 63 -10.62 8.16 -19.92
C ILE A 63 -9.91 8.17 -18.56
N VAL A 64 -9.47 7.02 -18.08
CA VAL A 64 -8.75 6.92 -16.80
C VAL A 64 -7.48 7.76 -16.85
N GLN A 65 -6.70 7.65 -17.92
CA GLN A 65 -5.44 8.38 -18.12
C GLN A 65 -5.61 9.89 -18.38
N GLU A 66 -6.83 10.37 -18.68
CA GLU A 66 -7.14 11.80 -18.73
C GLU A 66 -7.21 12.45 -17.35
N VAL A 67 -7.58 11.70 -16.31
CA VAL A 67 -7.98 12.26 -15.02
C VAL A 67 -7.10 11.88 -13.85
N THR A 68 -6.23 10.89 -14.00
CA THR A 68 -5.31 10.46 -12.94
C THR A 68 -4.03 9.87 -13.50
N ASP A 69 -2.96 10.02 -12.74
CA ASP A 69 -1.67 9.38 -12.98
C ASP A 69 -1.51 8.04 -12.25
N THR A 70 -2.54 7.56 -11.55
CA THR A 70 -2.52 6.24 -10.91
C THR A 70 -2.30 5.16 -11.95
N ARG A 71 -1.41 4.21 -11.65
CA ARG A 71 -1.08 3.10 -12.56
C ARG A 71 -2.31 2.26 -12.86
N ILE A 72 -2.42 1.76 -14.07
CA ILE A 72 -3.54 0.90 -14.50
C ILE A 72 -3.18 -0.56 -14.27
N CYS A 73 -4.13 -1.31 -13.73
CA CYS A 73 -4.17 -2.77 -13.79
C CYS A 73 -5.06 -3.14 -14.98
N VAL A 74 -4.45 -3.74 -16.01
CA VAL A 74 -5.17 -4.23 -17.20
C VAL A 74 -5.76 -5.58 -16.87
N ASP A 75 -7.09 -5.67 -16.76
CA ASP A 75 -7.81 -6.90 -16.39
C ASP A 75 -8.64 -7.45 -17.56
N SER A 76 -8.32 -8.68 -17.96
CA SER A 76 -9.10 -9.46 -18.92
C SER A 76 -8.85 -10.96 -18.72
N PRO A 77 -9.86 -11.81 -18.92
CA PRO A 77 -9.67 -13.26 -19.01
C PRO A 77 -8.84 -13.68 -20.23
N SER A 78 -8.77 -12.83 -21.27
CA SER A 78 -8.01 -13.04 -22.51
C SER A 78 -6.59 -12.47 -22.39
N ALA A 79 -5.59 -13.34 -22.41
CA ALA A 79 -4.19 -12.91 -22.44
C ALA A 79 -3.86 -12.02 -23.66
N LYS A 80 -4.52 -12.26 -24.79
CA LYS A 80 -4.37 -11.42 -25.99
C LYS A 80 -4.91 -10.01 -25.75
N THR A 81 -6.07 -9.88 -25.14
CA THR A 81 -6.63 -8.56 -24.74
C THR A 81 -5.71 -7.85 -23.74
N CYS A 82 -5.18 -8.55 -22.73
CA CYS A 82 -4.20 -7.98 -21.83
C CYS A 82 -2.94 -7.47 -22.57
N ALA A 83 -2.40 -8.26 -23.49
CA ALA A 83 -1.22 -7.88 -24.29
C ALA A 83 -1.47 -6.63 -25.15
N GLU A 84 -2.68 -6.46 -25.70
CA GLU A 84 -3.06 -5.21 -26.38
C GLU A 84 -3.28 -4.06 -25.40
N GLY A 85 -3.94 -4.32 -24.25
CA GLY A 85 -4.19 -3.33 -23.21
C GLY A 85 -2.91 -2.70 -22.64
N ILE A 86 -1.86 -3.51 -22.46
CA ILE A 86 -0.52 -3.04 -22.04
C ILE A 86 -0.02 -1.89 -22.95
N LYS A 87 -0.20 -2.02 -24.26
CA LYS A 87 0.28 -1.05 -25.26
C LYS A 87 -0.50 0.28 -25.22
N LEU A 88 -1.70 0.29 -24.64
CA LEU A 88 -2.56 1.47 -24.51
C LEU A 88 -2.20 2.34 -23.31
N CYS A 89 -1.44 1.79 -22.36
CA CYS A 89 -1.08 2.49 -21.14
C CYS A 89 0.14 3.38 -21.34
N LYS A 90 0.08 4.63 -20.84
CA LYS A 90 1.16 5.61 -20.94
C LYS A 90 2.38 5.27 -20.08
N ARG A 91 2.21 4.42 -19.08
CA ARG A 91 3.27 4.00 -18.14
C ARG A 91 3.06 2.55 -17.70
N PRO A 92 4.13 1.87 -17.23
CA PRO A 92 4.02 0.52 -16.70
C PRO A 92 3.03 0.43 -15.53
N GLY A 93 2.24 -0.61 -15.54
CA GLY A 93 1.20 -0.90 -14.57
C GLY A 93 1.23 -2.35 -14.11
N LEU A 94 0.05 -2.93 -13.93
CA LEU A 94 -0.15 -4.31 -13.51
C LEU A 94 -0.98 -5.03 -14.58
N VAL A 95 -0.73 -6.32 -14.80
CA VAL A 95 -1.57 -7.20 -15.64
C VAL A 95 -2.33 -8.17 -14.76
N ASN A 96 -3.63 -8.28 -14.94
CA ASN A 96 -4.50 -9.24 -14.25
C ASN A 96 -5.21 -10.10 -15.31
N SER A 97 -4.79 -11.35 -15.61
CA SER A 97 -3.76 -12.10 -14.94
C SER A 97 -3.14 -13.15 -15.88
N VAL A 98 -2.12 -13.84 -15.39
CA VAL A 98 -1.58 -15.04 -15.99
C VAL A 98 -1.83 -16.25 -15.10
N SER A 99 -1.73 -17.45 -15.70
CA SER A 99 -1.75 -18.74 -15.01
C SER A 99 -1.07 -19.80 -15.89
N LEU A 100 -0.93 -21.02 -15.40
CA LEU A 100 -0.48 -22.15 -16.23
C LEU A 100 -1.58 -22.72 -17.13
N GLU A 101 -2.74 -22.04 -17.25
CA GLU A 101 -3.78 -22.39 -18.19
C GLU A 101 -3.42 -21.95 -19.62
N GLY A 102 -3.52 -22.87 -20.54
CA GLY A 102 -3.28 -22.60 -21.97
C GLY A 102 -1.90 -21.99 -22.21
N ASN A 103 -1.88 -20.83 -22.89
CA ASN A 103 -0.64 -20.12 -23.25
C ASN A 103 -0.57 -18.71 -22.61
N LYS A 104 -1.27 -18.46 -21.50
CA LYS A 104 -1.38 -17.12 -20.91
C LYS A 104 0.00 -16.54 -20.56
N ILE A 105 0.85 -17.32 -19.89
CA ILE A 105 2.23 -16.90 -19.54
C ILE A 105 3.05 -16.62 -20.79
N ASP A 106 3.04 -17.55 -21.75
CA ASP A 106 3.85 -17.42 -22.98
C ASP A 106 3.35 -16.28 -23.91
N THR A 107 2.14 -15.77 -23.66
CA THR A 107 1.61 -14.58 -24.33
C THR A 107 2.00 -13.27 -23.61
N ILE A 108 1.96 -13.24 -22.27
CA ILE A 108 2.14 -12.00 -21.50
C ILE A 108 3.60 -11.78 -21.10
N PHE A 109 4.31 -12.80 -20.62
CA PHE A 109 5.69 -12.61 -20.12
C PHE A 109 6.65 -12.04 -21.15
N PRO A 110 6.63 -12.45 -22.44
CA PRO A 110 7.45 -11.81 -23.46
C PRO A 110 7.18 -10.32 -23.65
N VAL A 111 5.92 -9.89 -23.44
CA VAL A 111 5.52 -8.47 -23.60
C VAL A 111 6.03 -7.61 -22.45
N ILE A 112 6.10 -8.17 -21.24
CA ILE A 112 6.52 -7.42 -20.04
C ILE A 112 7.97 -7.66 -19.62
N ALA A 113 8.73 -8.56 -20.29
CA ALA A 113 10.05 -9.02 -19.89
C ALA A 113 11.03 -7.86 -19.61
N ASP A 114 11.22 -6.97 -20.57
CA ASP A 114 12.18 -5.85 -20.52
C ASP A 114 11.51 -4.53 -20.10
N THR A 115 10.50 -4.60 -19.22
CA THR A 115 9.73 -3.43 -18.77
C THR A 115 9.58 -3.44 -17.25
N ASP A 116 8.99 -2.37 -16.71
CA ASP A 116 8.61 -2.28 -15.29
C ASP A 116 7.15 -2.72 -15.02
N TRP A 117 6.52 -3.44 -15.95
CA TRP A 117 5.19 -3.99 -15.75
C TRP A 117 5.22 -5.09 -14.68
N GLU A 118 4.22 -5.07 -13.80
CA GLU A 118 3.97 -6.10 -12.80
C GLU A 118 2.86 -7.04 -13.28
N CYS A 119 2.71 -8.23 -12.69
CA CYS A 119 1.74 -9.21 -13.14
C CYS A 119 1.14 -10.00 -11.98
N VAL A 120 -0.20 -10.10 -11.97
CA VAL A 120 -0.92 -11.06 -11.12
C VAL A 120 -0.79 -12.45 -11.73
N ALA A 121 -0.39 -13.42 -10.93
CA ALA A 121 -0.25 -14.81 -11.34
C ALA A 121 -1.11 -15.73 -10.46
N LEU A 122 -2.12 -16.35 -11.09
CA LEU A 122 -3.08 -17.22 -10.41
C LEU A 122 -2.51 -18.63 -10.26
N LEU A 123 -2.66 -19.23 -9.07
CA LEU A 123 -2.23 -20.61 -8.82
C LEU A 123 -3.26 -21.63 -9.34
N CYS A 124 -3.48 -21.62 -10.67
CA CYS A 124 -4.27 -22.61 -11.38
C CYS A 124 -3.60 -23.04 -12.69
N ASP A 125 -4.01 -24.17 -13.21
CA ASP A 125 -3.55 -24.76 -14.45
C ASP A 125 -4.71 -25.29 -15.28
N ASN A 126 -4.44 -26.09 -16.32
CA ASN A 126 -5.47 -26.63 -17.20
C ASN A 126 -6.48 -27.57 -16.49
N ASP A 127 -6.14 -28.10 -15.32
CA ASP A 127 -7.04 -28.91 -14.49
C ASP A 127 -7.89 -28.04 -13.54
N GLY A 128 -7.70 -26.72 -13.56
CA GLY A 128 -8.42 -25.74 -12.77
C GLY A 128 -7.68 -25.34 -11.49
N ILE A 129 -8.45 -24.99 -10.42
CA ILE A 129 -7.89 -24.57 -9.13
C ILE A 129 -7.51 -25.81 -8.30
N PRO A 130 -6.21 -25.97 -7.94
CA PRO A 130 -5.80 -27.12 -7.16
C PRO A 130 -6.40 -27.12 -5.74
N ASP A 131 -6.77 -28.30 -5.26
CA ASP A 131 -7.49 -28.52 -4.00
C ASP A 131 -6.59 -28.54 -2.75
N SER A 132 -5.27 -28.63 -2.92
CA SER A 132 -4.32 -28.73 -1.81
C SER A 132 -3.17 -27.74 -1.92
N VAL A 133 -2.54 -27.49 -0.76
CA VAL A 133 -1.33 -26.64 -0.67
C VAL A 133 -0.22 -27.18 -1.57
N GLU A 134 0.05 -28.49 -1.51
CA GLU A 134 1.10 -29.13 -2.30
C GLU A 134 0.91 -28.91 -3.81
N LYS A 135 -0.31 -29.13 -4.30
CA LYS A 135 -0.63 -28.92 -5.72
C LYS A 135 -0.54 -27.44 -6.12
N ARG A 136 -0.99 -26.51 -5.26
CA ARG A 136 -0.85 -25.07 -5.51
C ARG A 136 0.62 -24.65 -5.54
N MET A 137 1.45 -25.14 -4.63
CA MET A 137 2.88 -24.90 -4.64
C MET A 137 3.57 -25.48 -5.88
N LYS A 138 3.10 -26.63 -6.40
CA LYS A 138 3.59 -27.15 -7.69
C LYS A 138 3.31 -26.19 -8.84
N VAL A 139 2.09 -25.61 -8.91
CA VAL A 139 1.74 -24.58 -9.90
C VAL A 139 2.60 -23.33 -9.70
N PHE A 140 2.78 -22.90 -8.44
CA PHE A 140 3.67 -21.77 -8.10
C PHE A 140 5.08 -21.97 -8.64
N HIS A 141 5.71 -23.13 -8.39
CA HIS A 141 7.05 -23.39 -8.91
C HIS A 141 7.09 -23.41 -10.44
N GLY A 142 6.07 -23.93 -11.11
CA GLY A 142 5.97 -23.85 -12.57
C GLY A 142 5.88 -22.42 -13.10
N ILE A 143 5.15 -21.53 -12.41
CA ILE A 143 5.11 -20.10 -12.74
C ILE A 143 6.50 -19.47 -12.53
N MET A 144 7.19 -19.79 -11.42
CA MET A 144 8.51 -19.25 -11.13
C MET A 144 9.59 -19.73 -12.12
N GLU A 145 9.52 -20.96 -12.61
CA GLU A 145 10.36 -21.45 -13.69
C GLU A 145 10.16 -20.62 -14.97
N LYS A 146 8.91 -20.37 -15.34
CA LYS A 146 8.57 -19.49 -16.47
C LYS A 146 9.04 -18.05 -16.25
N ALA A 147 8.84 -17.49 -15.06
CA ALA A 147 9.31 -16.15 -14.72
C ALA A 147 10.84 -16.03 -14.90
N LYS A 148 11.57 -17.05 -14.48
CA LYS A 148 13.03 -17.13 -14.69
C LYS A 148 13.41 -17.23 -16.17
N GLU A 149 12.67 -18.01 -16.96
CA GLU A 149 12.89 -18.16 -18.42
C GLU A 149 12.78 -16.81 -19.14
N TYR A 150 11.79 -15.99 -18.75
CA TYR A 150 11.54 -14.67 -19.33
C TYR A 150 12.21 -13.51 -18.58
N ASN A 151 13.11 -13.81 -17.61
CA ASN A 151 13.81 -12.81 -16.80
C ASN A 151 12.86 -11.84 -16.05
N ILE A 152 11.72 -12.34 -15.56
CA ILE A 152 10.78 -11.59 -14.73
C ILE A 152 11.24 -11.70 -13.26
N ALA A 153 11.55 -10.57 -12.62
CA ALA A 153 11.94 -10.56 -11.22
C ALA A 153 10.76 -10.97 -10.30
N PRO A 154 10.99 -11.76 -9.23
CA PRO A 154 9.93 -12.15 -8.29
C PRO A 154 9.16 -10.95 -7.73
N SER A 155 9.81 -9.83 -7.45
CA SER A 155 9.19 -8.59 -6.94
C SER A 155 8.20 -7.93 -7.91
N ARG A 156 8.10 -8.40 -9.15
CA ARG A 156 7.13 -7.96 -10.15
C ARG A 156 5.90 -8.86 -10.23
N LEU A 157 5.86 -9.93 -9.45
CA LEU A 157 4.77 -10.88 -9.43
C LEU A 157 3.88 -10.71 -8.20
N HIS A 158 2.58 -10.68 -8.43
CA HIS A 158 1.54 -10.72 -7.40
C HIS A 158 0.86 -12.09 -7.47
N ILE A 159 1.30 -13.02 -6.65
CA ILE A 159 0.74 -14.37 -6.63
C ILE A 159 -0.64 -14.36 -5.97
N ASP A 160 -1.65 -14.88 -6.66
CA ASP A 160 -2.95 -15.18 -6.04
C ASP A 160 -3.06 -16.69 -5.82
N PRO A 161 -3.00 -17.13 -4.55
CA PRO A 161 -3.21 -18.55 -4.21
C PRO A 161 -4.63 -19.03 -4.48
N LEU A 162 -5.55 -18.15 -4.88
CA LEU A 162 -6.96 -18.42 -5.18
C LEU A 162 -7.75 -18.93 -3.97
N VAL A 163 -8.38 -18.00 -3.27
CA VAL A 163 -9.28 -18.37 -2.18
C VAL A 163 -10.62 -18.83 -2.74
N VAL A 164 -11.07 -20.01 -2.32
CA VAL A 164 -12.41 -20.53 -2.61
C VAL A 164 -13.38 -20.10 -1.51
N THR A 165 -14.69 -20.24 -1.75
CA THR A 165 -15.68 -19.80 -0.76
C THR A 165 -15.81 -20.75 0.42
N LEU A 166 -15.94 -20.21 1.62
CA LEU A 166 -16.23 -20.97 2.85
C LEU A 166 -17.54 -21.76 2.77
N SER A 167 -18.47 -21.37 1.90
CA SER A 167 -19.72 -22.11 1.74
C SER A 167 -19.54 -23.51 1.16
N THR A 168 -18.44 -23.75 0.45
CA THR A 168 -18.12 -25.04 -0.17
C THR A 168 -16.89 -25.71 0.42
N ASP A 169 -15.96 -24.93 1.01
CA ASP A 169 -14.72 -25.46 1.61
C ASP A 169 -14.37 -24.71 2.89
N GLN A 170 -14.53 -25.39 4.03
CA GLN A 170 -14.19 -24.85 5.35
C GLN A 170 -12.68 -24.65 5.57
N THR A 171 -11.84 -25.26 4.75
CA THR A 171 -10.38 -25.15 4.83
C THR A 171 -9.81 -24.01 3.98
N ALA A 172 -10.66 -23.29 3.24
CA ALA A 172 -10.27 -22.24 2.28
C ALA A 172 -9.23 -21.27 2.81
N LEU A 173 -9.44 -20.71 4.02
CA LEU A 173 -8.48 -19.82 4.66
C LEU A 173 -7.18 -20.55 5.03
N THR A 174 -7.26 -21.77 5.55
CA THR A 174 -6.07 -22.51 5.99
C THR A 174 -5.16 -22.83 4.81
N VAL A 175 -5.73 -23.31 3.71
CA VAL A 175 -4.99 -23.60 2.47
C VAL A 175 -4.37 -22.32 1.90
N PHE A 176 -5.14 -21.24 1.79
CA PHE A 176 -4.64 -19.94 1.35
C PHE A 176 -3.46 -19.46 2.19
N ALA A 177 -3.62 -19.45 3.53
CA ALA A 177 -2.61 -18.94 4.45
C ALA A 177 -1.33 -19.80 4.45
N GLN A 178 -1.45 -21.10 4.28
CA GLN A 178 -0.28 -21.99 4.16
C GLN A 178 0.50 -21.73 2.87
N CYS A 179 -0.19 -21.55 1.74
CA CYS A 179 0.45 -21.13 0.49
C CYS A 179 1.18 -19.79 0.64
N CYS A 180 0.52 -18.78 1.22
CA CYS A 180 1.15 -17.48 1.46
C CYS A 180 2.46 -17.58 2.24
N ARG A 181 2.45 -18.34 3.35
CA ARG A 181 3.64 -18.51 4.20
C ARG A 181 4.77 -19.25 3.48
N GLN A 182 4.47 -20.30 2.71
CA GLN A 182 5.48 -21.03 1.94
C GLN A 182 6.07 -20.15 0.84
N ILE A 183 5.24 -19.44 0.08
CA ILE A 183 5.69 -18.52 -0.97
C ILE A 183 6.61 -17.45 -0.39
N LYS A 184 6.21 -16.80 0.70
CA LYS A 184 7.01 -15.75 1.35
C LYS A 184 8.30 -16.28 1.99
N ALA A 185 8.33 -17.53 2.42
CA ALA A 185 9.55 -18.17 2.92
C ALA A 185 10.58 -18.43 1.80
N GLU A 186 10.12 -18.79 0.60
CA GLU A 186 10.98 -19.03 -0.57
C GLU A 186 11.37 -17.73 -1.29
N TYR A 187 10.43 -16.79 -1.41
CA TYR A 187 10.58 -15.52 -2.13
C TYR A 187 10.02 -14.36 -1.29
N PRO A 188 10.80 -13.78 -0.38
CA PRO A 188 10.32 -12.70 0.51
C PRO A 188 9.82 -11.47 -0.21
N ASP A 189 10.40 -11.14 -1.38
CA ASP A 189 10.09 -9.93 -2.15
C ASP A 189 8.91 -10.09 -3.11
N ILE A 190 8.38 -11.32 -3.29
CA ILE A 190 7.21 -11.55 -4.13
C ILE A 190 5.97 -10.99 -3.46
N HIS A 191 5.06 -10.39 -4.23
CA HIS A 191 3.78 -9.94 -3.69
C HIS A 191 2.76 -11.07 -3.68
N ILE A 192 1.85 -11.04 -2.70
CA ILE A 192 0.70 -11.95 -2.62
C ILE A 192 -0.57 -11.12 -2.64
N THR A 193 -1.46 -11.46 -3.56
CA THR A 193 -2.76 -10.82 -3.74
C THR A 193 -3.92 -11.80 -3.57
N SER A 194 -5.14 -11.30 -3.58
CA SER A 194 -6.35 -12.14 -3.64
C SER A 194 -7.55 -11.38 -4.17
N GLY A 195 -8.39 -12.06 -4.92
CA GLY A 195 -9.78 -11.73 -5.16
C GLY A 195 -10.60 -11.93 -3.88
N LEU A 196 -10.43 -11.02 -2.93
CA LEU A 196 -10.82 -11.13 -1.52
C LEU A 196 -12.28 -11.55 -1.30
N SER A 197 -13.20 -11.04 -2.12
CA SER A 197 -14.65 -11.25 -1.97
C SER A 197 -15.10 -12.70 -2.22
N ASN A 198 -14.25 -13.53 -2.83
CA ASN A 198 -14.57 -14.93 -3.12
C ASN A 198 -14.79 -15.75 -1.85
N ILE A 199 -14.03 -15.48 -0.77
CA ILE A 199 -14.13 -16.21 0.51
C ILE A 199 -15.56 -16.26 1.07
N SER A 200 -16.35 -15.22 0.85
CA SER A 200 -17.69 -15.06 1.43
C SER A 200 -18.83 -15.31 0.44
N TYR A 201 -18.52 -15.79 -0.78
CA TYR A 201 -19.56 -16.01 -1.79
C TYR A 201 -20.62 -17.00 -1.29
N GLY A 202 -21.90 -16.65 -1.48
CA GLY A 202 -23.04 -17.46 -1.02
C GLY A 202 -23.37 -17.31 0.48
N LEU A 203 -22.64 -16.51 1.25
CA LEU A 203 -22.88 -16.32 2.68
C LEU A 203 -23.56 -14.97 3.00
N PRO A 204 -24.34 -14.88 4.08
CA PRO A 204 -24.93 -13.61 4.51
C PRO A 204 -23.87 -12.68 5.12
N VAL A 205 -24.16 -11.37 5.13
CA VAL A 205 -23.33 -10.33 5.75
C VAL A 205 -21.84 -10.44 5.33
N ARG A 206 -21.61 -10.64 4.04
CA ARG A 206 -20.30 -10.88 3.42
C ARG A 206 -19.19 -9.95 3.90
N LYS A 207 -19.53 -8.67 4.16
CA LYS A 207 -18.57 -7.66 4.61
C LYS A 207 -17.79 -8.07 5.87
N ASN A 208 -18.45 -8.75 6.82
CA ASN A 208 -17.78 -9.15 8.06
C ASN A 208 -16.73 -10.24 7.81
N ILE A 209 -17.07 -11.21 6.95
CA ILE A 209 -16.13 -12.29 6.56
C ILE A 209 -14.98 -11.71 5.76
N ASN A 210 -15.25 -10.81 4.81
CA ASN A 210 -14.21 -10.18 3.98
C ASN A 210 -13.22 -9.36 4.83
N GLN A 211 -13.71 -8.63 5.85
CA GLN A 211 -12.85 -7.86 6.75
C GLN A 211 -11.98 -8.78 7.63
N ALA A 212 -12.56 -9.84 8.21
CA ALA A 212 -11.82 -10.81 8.98
C ALA A 212 -10.77 -11.54 8.11
N PHE A 213 -11.16 -11.96 6.91
CA PHE A 213 -10.26 -12.58 5.95
C PHE A 213 -9.09 -11.67 5.58
N MET A 214 -9.34 -10.38 5.32
CA MET A 214 -8.28 -9.40 5.04
C MET A 214 -7.19 -9.44 6.12
N VAL A 215 -7.56 -9.31 7.39
CA VAL A 215 -6.62 -9.29 8.52
C VAL A 215 -5.83 -10.60 8.61
N LEU A 216 -6.52 -11.74 8.48
CA LEU A 216 -5.88 -13.06 8.56
C LEU A 216 -4.98 -13.36 7.36
N ALA A 217 -5.35 -12.92 6.16
CA ALA A 217 -4.54 -13.02 4.96
C ALA A 217 -3.28 -12.15 5.05
N MET A 218 -3.40 -10.91 5.56
CA MET A 218 -2.25 -10.04 5.85
C MET A 218 -1.29 -10.68 6.85
N ASN A 219 -1.82 -11.32 7.89
CA ASN A 219 -1.01 -12.07 8.87
C ASN A 219 -0.31 -13.29 8.25
N ALA A 220 -0.88 -13.85 7.18
CA ALA A 220 -0.26 -14.94 6.44
C ALA A 220 0.80 -14.49 5.42
N GLY A 221 0.90 -13.18 5.14
CA GLY A 221 1.88 -12.62 4.22
C GLY A 221 1.29 -11.89 3.01
N MET A 222 -0.03 -11.80 2.87
CA MET A 222 -0.66 -11.02 1.80
C MET A 222 -0.31 -9.53 1.97
N ASP A 223 0.15 -8.89 0.91
CA ASP A 223 0.63 -7.50 0.89
C ASP A 223 0.11 -6.68 -0.30
N SER A 224 -0.75 -7.29 -1.11
CA SER A 224 -1.48 -6.67 -2.22
C SER A 224 -2.93 -7.14 -2.17
N ALA A 225 -3.91 -6.32 -2.57
CA ALA A 225 -5.32 -6.72 -2.57
C ALA A 225 -6.15 -5.96 -3.60
N ILE A 226 -7.02 -6.70 -4.30
CA ILE A 226 -8.06 -6.13 -5.19
C ILE A 226 -9.26 -5.81 -4.31
N VAL A 227 -9.48 -4.52 -4.04
CA VAL A 227 -10.51 -4.04 -3.11
C VAL A 227 -11.03 -2.66 -3.52
N ASP A 228 -12.16 -2.28 -2.94
CA ASP A 228 -12.69 -0.92 -3.03
C ASP A 228 -11.91 0.02 -2.07
N PRO A 229 -11.05 0.93 -2.57
CA PRO A 229 -10.29 1.85 -1.72
C PRO A 229 -11.17 2.88 -1.01
N THR A 230 -12.42 3.08 -1.46
CA THR A 230 -13.38 3.99 -0.84
C THR A 230 -14.15 3.36 0.33
N ASN A 231 -14.02 2.06 0.51
CA ASN A 231 -14.64 1.33 1.62
C ASN A 231 -13.88 1.59 2.93
N LYS A 232 -14.35 2.61 3.67
CA LYS A 232 -13.73 3.06 4.93
C LYS A 232 -13.50 1.93 5.93
N ASN A 233 -14.42 0.96 6.02
CA ASN A 233 -14.29 -0.16 6.95
C ASN A 233 -13.16 -1.11 6.52
N MET A 234 -13.08 -1.46 5.24
CA MET A 234 -12.01 -2.31 4.72
C MET A 234 -10.64 -1.64 4.87
N ILE A 235 -10.54 -0.38 4.47
CA ILE A 235 -9.32 0.42 4.64
C ILE A 235 -8.96 0.53 6.13
N GLY A 236 -9.94 0.71 7.01
CA GLY A 236 -9.73 0.70 8.46
C GLY A 236 -9.09 -0.60 8.96
N MET A 237 -9.55 -1.75 8.46
CA MET A 237 -8.97 -3.06 8.82
C MET A 237 -7.53 -3.20 8.31
N ILE A 238 -7.21 -2.70 7.11
CA ILE A 238 -5.85 -2.71 6.56
C ILE A 238 -4.89 -1.89 7.44
N TYR A 239 -5.26 -0.67 7.80
CA TYR A 239 -4.43 0.16 8.68
C TYR A 239 -4.26 -0.46 10.07
N ALA A 240 -5.35 -0.98 10.66
CA ALA A 240 -5.29 -1.67 11.95
C ALA A 240 -4.41 -2.93 11.89
N ALA A 241 -4.54 -3.73 10.83
CA ALA A 241 -3.70 -4.90 10.63
C ALA A 241 -2.22 -4.55 10.46
N ASN A 242 -1.89 -3.49 9.72
CA ASN A 242 -0.50 -3.03 9.59
C ASN A 242 0.08 -2.64 10.95
N ALA A 243 -0.68 -1.96 11.80
CA ALA A 243 -0.26 -1.59 13.15
C ALA A 243 -0.02 -2.84 14.03
N LEU A 244 -0.94 -3.82 13.99
CA LEU A 244 -0.84 -5.07 14.75
C LEU A 244 0.29 -5.99 14.28
N LEU A 245 0.66 -5.91 12.99
CA LEU A 245 1.70 -6.72 12.37
C LEU A 245 3.07 -6.02 12.33
N GLU A 246 3.25 -4.97 13.12
CA GLU A 246 4.51 -4.20 13.24
C GLU A 246 4.99 -3.55 11.92
N LYS A 247 4.07 -3.38 10.95
CA LYS A 247 4.32 -2.73 9.65
C LYS A 247 4.06 -1.22 9.67
N ASP A 248 3.50 -0.70 10.76
CA ASP A 248 3.23 0.71 10.99
C ASP A 248 3.97 1.15 12.26
N GLU A 249 5.12 1.77 12.08
CA GLU A 249 6.00 2.18 13.18
C GLU A 249 5.24 3.14 14.11
N TYR A 250 5.05 2.72 15.36
CA TYR A 250 4.33 3.47 16.41
C TYR A 250 2.89 3.86 16.04
N CYS A 251 2.25 3.14 15.13
CA CYS A 251 0.90 3.42 14.62
C CYS A 251 0.77 4.82 13.96
N LEU A 252 1.86 5.38 13.44
CA LEU A 252 1.86 6.74 12.89
C LEU A 252 0.96 6.89 11.68
N ASN A 253 0.94 5.89 10.78
CA ASN A 253 0.06 5.92 9.61
C ASN A 253 -1.41 5.74 10.01
N TYR A 254 -1.70 4.86 10.98
CA TYR A 254 -3.03 4.69 11.53
C TYR A 254 -3.56 5.99 12.14
N ILE A 255 -2.72 6.65 12.96
CA ILE A 255 -3.06 7.92 13.61
C ILE A 255 -3.24 9.02 12.56
N ALA A 256 -2.35 9.13 11.57
CA ALA A 256 -2.48 10.11 10.49
C ALA A 256 -3.78 9.94 9.69
N LYS A 257 -4.21 8.68 9.49
CA LYS A 257 -5.44 8.39 8.72
C LYS A 257 -6.72 8.65 9.50
N PHE A 258 -6.74 8.38 10.83
CA PHE A 258 -7.96 8.34 11.63
C PHE A 258 -7.97 9.32 12.81
N GLY A 259 -6.82 9.91 13.16
CA GLY A 259 -6.66 10.83 14.28
C GLY A 259 -7.11 12.27 13.97
N ALA A 260 -8.07 12.48 13.09
CA ALA A 260 -8.49 13.78 12.60
C ALA A 260 -9.11 14.66 13.70
N ARG A 261 -8.25 15.43 14.40
CA ARG A 261 -8.59 16.68 15.12
C ARG A 261 -7.48 17.72 15.05
N THR A 262 -6.50 17.53 14.19
CA THR A 262 -5.30 18.37 14.16
C THR A 262 -5.45 19.68 13.37
N GLU A 263 -6.50 19.89 12.58
CA GLU A 263 -6.68 21.12 11.79
C GLU A 263 -7.24 22.32 12.58
N GLU A 264 -7.88 22.09 13.75
CA GLU A 264 -8.46 23.19 14.56
C GLU A 264 -7.45 23.96 15.40
N PHE A 265 -6.19 23.54 15.46
CA PHE A 265 -5.16 24.11 16.35
C PHE A 265 -3.86 24.50 15.64
N ALA A 266 -3.91 24.82 14.36
CA ALA A 266 -2.76 25.39 13.65
C ALA A 266 -2.48 26.79 14.24
N VAL A 267 -1.48 26.88 15.10
CA VAL A 267 -0.91 28.17 15.52
C VAL A 267 -0.16 28.73 14.31
N GLU A 268 -0.39 30.00 13.96
CA GLU A 268 0.40 30.68 12.92
C GLU A 268 1.87 30.65 13.36
N GLU A 269 2.70 29.99 12.55
CA GLU A 269 4.12 29.88 12.82
C GLU A 269 4.84 31.17 12.45
N GLU A 270 5.51 31.81 13.40
CA GLU A 270 6.44 32.90 13.12
C GLU A 270 7.56 32.41 12.19
N LYS A 271 7.93 33.20 11.17
CA LYS A 271 9.03 32.86 10.25
C LYS A 271 10.37 33.03 10.99
N PRO A 272 11.36 32.12 10.80
CA PRO A 272 12.69 32.27 11.38
C PRO A 272 13.32 33.62 10.95
N GLN A 273 14.01 34.30 11.87
CA GLN A 273 14.61 35.61 11.63
C GLN A 273 16.05 35.49 11.09
N ASN A 274 16.71 34.35 11.35
CA ASN A 274 18.09 34.08 10.91
C ASN A 274 18.35 32.57 10.81
N GLU A 275 19.56 32.19 10.37
CA GLU A 275 19.96 30.79 10.20
C GLU A 275 19.95 29.99 11.50
N MET A 276 20.39 30.59 12.62
CA MET A 276 20.35 29.94 13.93
C MET A 276 18.93 29.64 14.38
N ASP A 277 17.99 30.57 14.16
CA ASP A 277 16.56 30.36 14.47
C ASP A 277 15.98 29.25 13.62
N GLU A 278 16.37 29.16 12.34
CA GLU A 278 15.93 28.10 11.43
C GLU A 278 16.41 26.71 11.92
N LYS A 279 17.69 26.59 12.31
CA LYS A 279 18.25 25.32 12.80
C LYS A 279 17.68 24.92 14.16
N MET A 280 17.48 25.87 15.06
CA MET A 280 16.82 25.65 16.35
C MET A 280 15.38 25.16 16.15
N ARG A 281 14.66 25.78 15.23
CA ARG A 281 13.29 25.38 14.86
C ARG A 281 13.25 23.96 14.23
N ALA A 282 14.25 23.58 13.44
CA ALA A 282 14.37 22.23 12.89
C ALA A 282 14.52 21.19 13.99
N VAL A 283 15.34 21.47 15.03
CA VAL A 283 15.47 20.59 16.22
C VAL A 283 14.14 20.48 16.96
N PHE A 284 13.45 21.60 17.18
CA PHE A 284 12.15 21.61 17.84
C PHE A 284 11.13 20.75 17.09
N LYS A 285 10.95 20.98 15.78
CA LYS A 285 10.01 20.23 14.93
C LYS A 285 10.36 18.75 14.83
N ALA A 286 11.64 18.40 14.70
CA ALA A 286 12.09 17.02 14.65
C ALA A 286 11.81 16.28 15.98
N THR A 287 11.94 16.97 17.11
CA THR A 287 11.60 16.43 18.44
C THR A 287 10.08 16.26 18.57
N GLU A 288 9.31 17.31 18.30
CA GLU A 288 7.84 17.30 18.40
C GLU A 288 7.21 16.20 17.50
N ALA A 289 7.69 16.08 16.27
CA ALA A 289 7.22 15.08 15.32
C ALA A 289 7.77 13.66 15.57
N GLY A 290 8.65 13.47 16.56
CA GLY A 290 9.22 12.16 16.89
C GLY A 290 10.17 11.60 15.83
N LYS A 291 10.87 12.44 15.08
CA LYS A 291 11.78 12.05 13.98
C LYS A 291 13.11 11.51 14.48
N ASN A 292 13.08 10.33 15.06
CA ASN A 292 14.23 9.70 15.73
C ASN A 292 15.47 9.54 14.83
N LYS A 293 15.30 9.34 13.51
CA LYS A 293 16.42 9.18 12.56
C LYS A 293 17.03 10.51 12.11
N GLU A 294 16.25 11.58 12.13
CA GLU A 294 16.65 12.90 11.62
C GLU A 294 17.18 13.81 12.73
N ILE A 295 16.72 13.63 13.97
CA ILE A 295 17.01 14.53 15.08
C ILE A 295 18.52 14.72 15.34
N GLY A 296 19.30 13.64 15.21
CA GLY A 296 20.75 13.70 15.39
C GLY A 296 21.43 14.64 14.40
N GLN A 297 21.01 14.62 13.15
CA GLN A 297 21.50 15.53 12.12
C GLN A 297 21.04 16.97 12.39
N CYS A 298 19.77 17.18 12.76
CA CYS A 298 19.26 18.52 13.10
C CYS A 298 20.03 19.16 14.25
N VAL A 299 20.37 18.38 15.29
CA VAL A 299 21.18 18.84 16.44
C VAL A 299 22.60 19.19 15.99
N GLN A 300 23.24 18.36 15.16
CA GLN A 300 24.59 18.66 14.66
C GLN A 300 24.61 19.92 13.81
N GLU A 301 23.63 20.08 12.91
CA GLU A 301 23.51 21.29 12.08
C GLU A 301 23.28 22.56 12.93
N ALA A 302 22.52 22.45 14.01
CA ALA A 302 22.33 23.57 14.94
C ALA A 302 23.64 23.93 15.69
N LEU A 303 24.42 22.94 16.12
CA LEU A 303 25.74 23.14 16.72
C LEU A 303 26.71 23.79 15.72
N ASP A 304 26.73 23.31 14.48
CA ASP A 304 27.60 23.83 13.41
C ASP A 304 27.24 25.28 13.03
N ALA A 305 25.96 25.66 13.14
CA ALA A 305 25.48 27.03 12.98
C ALA A 305 25.78 27.94 14.18
N GLY A 306 26.37 27.41 15.27
CA GLY A 306 26.78 28.16 16.45
C GLY A 306 25.68 28.32 17.52
N CYS A 307 24.60 27.51 17.46
CA CYS A 307 23.61 27.49 18.54
C CYS A 307 24.23 26.96 19.84
N ASP A 308 23.91 27.61 20.97
CA ASP A 308 24.34 27.15 22.28
C ASP A 308 23.78 25.75 22.61
N PRO A 309 24.63 24.77 23.01
CA PRO A 309 24.17 23.43 23.34
C PRO A 309 23.06 23.37 24.40
N THR A 310 23.14 24.29 25.41
CA THR A 310 22.13 24.38 26.45
C THR A 310 20.80 24.91 25.91
N ALA A 311 20.84 25.87 24.99
CA ALA A 311 19.63 26.37 24.31
C ALA A 311 19.03 25.31 23.40
N ILE A 312 19.84 24.52 22.68
CA ILE A 312 19.33 23.38 21.85
C ILE A 312 18.59 22.38 22.75
N LEU A 313 19.12 22.08 23.94
CA LEU A 313 18.45 21.19 24.89
C LEU A 313 17.16 21.81 25.44
N ASN A 314 17.21 23.01 25.95
CA ASN A 314 16.12 23.62 26.72
C ASN A 314 14.99 24.12 25.78
N ASP A 315 15.35 24.94 24.79
CA ASP A 315 14.37 25.61 23.94
C ASP A 315 13.98 24.70 22.72
N GLY A 316 14.96 23.98 22.17
CA GLY A 316 14.74 23.08 21.05
C GLY A 316 14.02 21.80 21.47
N MET A 317 14.56 21.02 22.42
CA MET A 317 14.05 19.69 22.74
C MET A 317 13.06 19.67 23.91
N ILE A 318 13.39 20.29 25.06
CA ILE A 318 12.51 20.33 26.23
C ILE A 318 11.27 21.19 25.92
N GLY A 319 11.47 22.32 25.22
CA GLY A 319 10.38 23.16 24.75
C GLY A 319 9.41 22.38 23.85
N ALA A 320 9.92 21.59 22.91
CA ALA A 320 9.10 20.72 22.07
C ALA A 320 8.33 19.67 22.89
N MET A 321 8.98 19.03 23.88
CA MET A 321 8.34 18.06 24.76
C MET A 321 7.26 18.70 25.65
N ALA A 322 7.37 19.96 26.01
CA ALA A 322 6.31 20.68 26.73
C ALA A 322 5.06 20.82 25.85
N VAL A 323 5.23 21.17 24.57
CA VAL A 323 4.12 21.23 23.60
C VAL A 323 3.50 19.85 23.38
N VAL A 324 4.33 18.81 23.21
CA VAL A 324 3.87 17.41 23.11
C VAL A 324 3.03 17.02 24.35
N GLY A 325 3.49 17.36 25.56
CA GLY A 325 2.75 17.09 26.79
C GLY A 325 1.42 17.81 26.87
N GLU A 326 1.35 19.06 26.42
CA GLU A 326 0.11 19.84 26.40
C GLU A 326 -0.87 19.33 25.35
N ASN A 327 -0.36 18.97 24.15
CA ASN A 327 -1.15 18.37 23.08
C ASN A 327 -1.71 16.99 23.49
N PHE A 328 -0.94 16.23 24.25
CA PHE A 328 -1.40 14.95 24.79
C PHE A 328 -2.54 15.15 25.81
N LYS A 329 -2.42 16.13 26.73
CA LYS A 329 -3.51 16.46 27.68
C LYS A 329 -4.81 16.91 26.98
N LYS A 330 -4.65 17.59 25.85
CA LYS A 330 -5.81 18.04 25.02
C LYS A 330 -6.35 16.95 24.10
N GLU A 331 -5.82 15.74 24.17
CA GLU A 331 -6.19 14.62 23.29
C GLU A 331 -5.98 14.92 21.79
N ILE A 332 -5.08 15.88 21.46
CA ILE A 332 -4.69 16.21 20.09
C ILE A 332 -3.72 15.15 19.54
N ILE A 333 -2.84 14.62 20.41
CA ILE A 333 -1.90 13.54 20.09
C ILE A 333 -2.13 12.34 21.00
N PHE A 334 -1.63 11.18 20.57
CA PHE A 334 -1.81 9.91 21.25
C PHE A 334 -0.51 9.40 21.87
N VAL A 335 -0.61 8.39 22.77
CA VAL A 335 0.56 7.79 23.45
C VAL A 335 1.72 7.43 22.50
N PRO A 336 1.49 6.79 21.33
CA PRO A 336 2.58 6.48 20.42
C PRO A 336 3.36 7.70 19.92
N GLN A 337 2.68 8.82 19.64
CA GLN A 337 3.32 10.07 19.22
C GLN A 337 4.14 10.70 20.34
N MET A 338 3.60 10.71 21.56
CA MET A 338 4.33 11.17 22.74
C MET A 338 5.60 10.33 22.99
N LEU A 339 5.50 9.00 22.85
CA LEU A 339 6.65 8.11 23.00
C LEU A 339 7.67 8.27 21.86
N ALA A 340 7.22 8.57 20.64
CA ALA A 340 8.10 8.85 19.50
C ALA A 340 8.89 10.15 19.75
N ALA A 341 8.23 11.21 20.20
CA ALA A 341 8.87 12.49 20.58
C ALA A 341 9.93 12.30 21.70
N ALA A 342 9.59 11.52 22.74
CA ALA A 342 10.53 11.22 23.81
C ALA A 342 11.78 10.45 23.33
N ARG A 343 11.62 9.54 22.37
CA ARG A 343 12.76 8.82 21.76
C ARG A 343 13.62 9.74 20.89
N ALA A 344 12.98 10.61 20.10
CA ALA A 344 13.70 11.59 19.31
C ALA A 344 14.52 12.52 20.23
N MET A 345 13.90 13.04 21.30
CA MET A 345 14.62 13.81 22.30
C MET A 345 15.82 13.04 22.86
N LYS A 346 15.64 11.78 23.26
CA LYS A 346 16.73 10.94 23.78
C LYS A 346 17.88 10.81 22.76
N ALA A 347 17.58 10.57 21.52
CA ALA A 347 18.57 10.46 20.45
C ALA A 347 19.30 11.79 20.20
N GLY A 348 18.60 12.93 20.26
CA GLY A 348 19.21 14.26 20.16
C GLY A 348 20.12 14.57 21.34
N VAL A 349 19.74 14.21 22.57
CA VAL A 349 20.56 14.37 23.79
C VAL A 349 21.86 13.57 23.67
N GLU A 350 21.87 12.37 23.09
CA GLU A 350 23.13 11.63 22.91
C GLU A 350 24.14 12.40 22.06
N VAL A 351 23.68 13.15 21.04
CA VAL A 351 24.56 14.02 20.23
C VAL A 351 25.07 15.23 21.03
N LEU A 352 24.25 15.80 21.92
CA LEU A 352 24.61 16.96 22.72
C LEU A 352 25.56 16.65 23.90
N LYS A 353 25.56 15.42 24.42
CA LYS A 353 26.34 15.05 25.62
C LYS A 353 27.79 15.51 25.61
N PRO A 354 28.59 15.37 24.55
CA PRO A 354 29.98 15.82 24.52
C PRO A 354 30.13 17.34 24.71
N TYR A 355 29.14 18.10 24.22
CA TYR A 355 29.17 19.56 24.22
C TYR A 355 28.66 20.15 25.54
N LEU A 356 27.76 19.47 26.24
CA LEU A 356 27.27 19.87 27.56
C LEU A 356 28.29 19.61 28.66
N ALA A 357 29.09 18.54 28.53
CA ALA A 357 30.13 18.19 29.52
C ALA A 357 31.34 19.14 29.51
N THR A 358 31.55 19.90 28.41
CA THR A 358 32.67 20.87 28.30
C THR A 358 32.34 22.26 28.88
N GLY A 359 31.04 22.51 29.19
CA GLY A 359 30.61 23.81 29.75
C GLY A 359 30.82 24.00 31.25
N GLU A 360 31.22 22.99 32.03
CA GLU A 360 31.45 23.07 33.48
C GLU A 360 32.91 23.38 33.88
N ALA A 361 33.83 23.68 32.95
CA ALA A 361 35.22 23.96 33.24
C ALA A 361 35.59 25.43 32.99
N GLY A 362 34.70 26.35 33.34
CA GLY A 362 34.95 27.79 33.12
C GLY A 362 34.19 28.70 34.08
N SER A 363 34.47 28.63 35.38
CA SER A 363 34.25 29.75 36.35
C SER A 363 35.18 29.60 37.53
#